data_18ff5a8b885d948b9e1c2815c2a5268d
#
_entry.id   18ff5a8b885d948b9e1c2815c2a5268d
#
_cell.length_a   1.000
_cell.length_b   1.000
_cell.length_c   1.000
_cell.angle_alpha   90.00
_cell.angle_beta   90.00
_cell.angle_gamma   90.00
#
_symmetry.space_group_name_H-M   'P 1'
#
loop_
_entity.id
_entity.type
_entity.pdbx_description
1 polymer ?
#
loop_
_entity_poly.entity_id
_entity_poly.type
_entity_poly.pdbx_seq_one_letter_code
_entity_poly.pdbx_strand_id
1 'polypeptide(L)'
;MDLRRRDFALGALAAGGALAFGPRLVAAPAESSLRPMIGDVVPIGRGERLARVAKAQHLMQRLGYGAILIEPGASLVYFTGVEWHRSERLTAALIPVEGETMIVTPFFEEPSVRESLAIPAEVRTWQEDENPLALVAQALRDRKLAARPVGIEETVRYFAVDGLQKALPHTPVRNAAPIVRPCRMIKSPAELALMQKATDITIAAYRHTYRRVERGMRPSDIASIMNGATVALGGSVEFALILLGEAAAYPHGSHKPQEVRDGEIVLMDCGCNVHGYQSDVSRTFVFGEPSAEQRKVWDQVHRGQQIAIAAARIGAPAGSVDDAVRRQYEAWGYGPRYKLPGLSHRTGHGIGLDGHEPVYLVHGETTPLAPGMCFSDEPGIYIPGKFGIRLEDCFHMTEAGPRFFSTPPPSIDKPFD
;
A
#
# COMPACT_ATOMS: atom_id res chain seq x y z
N MET A 1 10.08 -58.95 -15.06
CA MET A 1 9.98 -59.80 -13.88
C MET A 1 8.96 -59.13 -12.97
N ASP A 2 7.72 -59.31 -13.27
CA ASP A 2 6.67 -60.15 -12.65
C ASP A 2 6.29 -59.71 -11.25
N LEU A 3 5.14 -59.02 -11.16
CA LEU A 3 3.79 -59.42 -10.78
C LEU A 3 3.67 -60.18 -9.43
N ARG A 4 2.86 -59.68 -8.50
CA ARG A 4 1.58 -60.35 -8.16
C ARG A 4 0.74 -59.53 -7.18
N ARG A 5 -0.52 -59.35 -7.60
CA ARG A 5 -1.72 -59.08 -6.78
C ARG A 5 -1.94 -60.14 -5.73
N ARG A 6 -2.57 -59.78 -4.59
CA ARG A 6 -3.49 -60.69 -3.88
C ARG A 6 -4.58 -59.88 -3.16
N ASP A 7 -5.81 -60.14 -3.61
CA ASP A 7 -7.07 -59.89 -2.94
C ASP A 7 -7.17 -60.72 -1.64
N PHE A 8 -7.87 -60.19 -0.65
CA PHE A 8 -8.68 -61.08 0.23
C PHE A 8 -9.94 -60.34 0.73
N ALA A 9 -10.98 -61.18 0.76
CA ALA A 9 -12.39 -60.88 0.81
C ALA A 9 -12.97 -60.69 2.22
N LEU A 10 -14.14 -60.05 2.23
CA LEU A 10 -15.32 -60.18 3.09
C LEU A 10 -15.27 -61.00 4.37
N GLY A 11 -15.75 -60.38 5.44
CA GLY A 11 -16.31 -61.02 6.63
C GLY A 11 -17.30 -60.08 7.31
N ALA A 12 -18.59 -60.29 7.07
CA ALA A 12 -19.69 -59.65 7.81
C ALA A 12 -19.99 -60.44 9.09
N LEU A 13 -20.29 -59.72 10.21
CA LEU A 13 -21.22 -60.18 11.26
C LEU A 13 -21.53 -59.08 12.28
N ALA A 14 -22.74 -58.61 12.25
CA ALA A 14 -23.77 -58.51 13.31
C ALA A 14 -23.57 -57.59 14.52
N ALA A 15 -24.39 -56.58 14.55
CA ALA A 15 -25.34 -56.10 15.58
C ALA A 15 -24.86 -55.94 17.03
N GLY A 16 -24.79 -54.66 17.44
CA GLY A 16 -24.81 -54.23 18.84
C GLY A 16 -25.16 -52.77 18.90
N GLY A 17 -26.44 -52.44 19.21
CA GLY A 17 -26.91 -51.06 19.30
C GLY A 17 -26.30 -50.35 20.51
N ALA A 18 -25.58 -49.27 20.24
CA ALA A 18 -25.25 -48.25 21.22
C ALA A 18 -25.78 -46.92 20.71
N LEU A 19 -26.78 -46.40 21.39
CA LEU A 19 -27.26 -45.02 21.21
C LEU A 19 -26.12 -44.05 21.56
N ALA A 20 -25.36 -43.65 20.54
CA ALA A 20 -24.38 -42.55 20.66
C ALA A 20 -25.16 -41.23 20.58
N PHE A 21 -25.25 -40.55 21.69
CA PHE A 21 -25.52 -39.11 21.68
C PHE A 21 -24.37 -38.42 20.99
N GLY A 22 -24.47 -38.19 19.70
CA GLY A 22 -23.57 -37.34 18.97
C GLY A 22 -23.71 -35.88 19.47
N PRO A 23 -22.60 -35.13 19.57
CA PRO A 23 -22.69 -33.71 19.88
C PRO A 23 -23.55 -33.04 18.82
N ARG A 24 -24.63 -32.39 19.25
CA ARG A 24 -25.39 -31.48 18.40
C ARG A 24 -24.40 -30.44 17.87
N LEU A 25 -24.07 -30.54 16.60
CA LEU A 25 -23.52 -29.41 15.84
C LEU A 25 -24.56 -28.30 15.92
N VAL A 26 -24.34 -27.36 16.84
CA VAL A 26 -25.03 -26.07 16.78
C VAL A 26 -24.56 -25.45 15.46
N ALA A 27 -25.45 -25.40 14.47
CA ALA A 27 -25.18 -24.69 13.24
C ALA A 27 -24.76 -23.26 13.63
N ALA A 28 -23.54 -22.89 13.27
CA ALA A 28 -23.10 -21.52 13.38
C ALA A 28 -24.16 -20.63 12.65
N PRO A 29 -24.50 -19.44 13.19
CA PRO A 29 -25.44 -18.56 12.53
C PRO A 29 -25.00 -18.38 11.07
N ALA A 30 -25.96 -18.47 10.15
CA ALA A 30 -25.71 -18.37 8.71
C ALA A 30 -24.84 -17.14 8.48
N GLU A 31 -23.61 -17.35 8.02
CA GLU A 31 -22.70 -16.25 7.65
C GLU A 31 -23.43 -15.38 6.66
N SER A 32 -23.55 -14.08 6.97
CA SER A 32 -23.92 -13.09 5.97
C SER A 32 -22.81 -13.18 4.90
N SER A 33 -23.13 -13.82 3.78
CA SER A 33 -22.17 -14.02 2.70
C SER A 33 -21.66 -12.65 2.25
N LEU A 34 -20.36 -12.43 2.42
CA LEU A 34 -19.69 -11.24 1.87
C LEU A 34 -19.98 -11.20 0.36
N ARG A 35 -20.29 -10.02 -0.16
CA ARG A 35 -20.58 -9.84 -1.58
C ARG A 35 -19.59 -8.84 -2.17
N PRO A 36 -19.10 -9.05 -3.39
CA PRO A 36 -18.21 -8.11 -4.04
C PRO A 36 -18.80 -6.68 -4.07
N MET A 37 -17.96 -5.69 -3.76
CA MET A 37 -18.30 -4.27 -3.70
C MET A 37 -17.81 -3.49 -4.92
N ILE A 38 -17.23 -4.17 -5.92
CA ILE A 38 -16.52 -3.55 -7.04
C ILE A 38 -17.37 -3.40 -8.32
N GLY A 39 -18.69 -3.69 -8.28
CA GLY A 39 -19.53 -3.69 -9.47
C GLY A 39 -19.74 -2.30 -10.11
N ASP A 40 -19.44 -1.23 -9.40
CA ASP A 40 -19.53 0.17 -9.84
C ASP A 40 -18.16 0.82 -10.12
N VAL A 41 -17.08 0.05 -10.01
CA VAL A 41 -15.73 0.56 -10.14
C VAL A 41 -15.34 0.76 -11.60
N VAL A 42 -14.77 1.94 -11.89
CA VAL A 42 -14.26 2.29 -13.22
C VAL A 42 -12.73 2.39 -13.13
N PRO A 43 -11.99 1.53 -13.82
CA PRO A 43 -10.53 1.58 -13.84
C PRO A 43 -10.02 2.83 -14.57
N ILE A 44 -8.76 3.20 -14.32
CA ILE A 44 -8.12 4.33 -15.01
C ILE A 44 -8.03 4.05 -16.51
N GLY A 45 -8.68 4.90 -17.28
CA GLY A 45 -8.79 4.75 -18.72
C GLY A 45 -7.57 5.30 -19.49
N ARG A 46 -7.51 4.92 -20.78
CA ARG A 46 -6.44 5.35 -21.72
C ARG A 46 -6.29 6.88 -21.79
N GLY A 47 -7.40 7.61 -21.84
CA GLY A 47 -7.38 9.08 -21.95
C GLY A 47 -6.68 9.74 -20.75
N GLU A 48 -6.93 9.26 -19.56
CA GLU A 48 -6.28 9.77 -18.35
C GLU A 48 -4.78 9.44 -18.34
N ARG A 49 -4.39 8.22 -18.73
CA ARG A 49 -2.96 7.84 -18.82
C ARG A 49 -2.21 8.70 -19.84
N LEU A 50 -2.81 9.00 -20.99
CA LEU A 50 -2.23 9.93 -21.96
C LEU A 50 -2.08 11.36 -21.42
N ALA A 51 -3.06 11.84 -20.63
CA ALA A 51 -2.95 13.13 -19.96
C ALA A 51 -1.81 13.16 -18.92
N ARG A 52 -1.57 12.04 -18.22
CA ARG A 52 -0.44 11.88 -17.28
C ARG A 52 0.91 11.94 -18.01
N VAL A 53 1.03 11.24 -19.14
CA VAL A 53 2.23 11.31 -19.99
C VAL A 53 2.45 12.75 -20.49
N ALA A 54 1.41 13.42 -20.98
CA ALA A 54 1.50 14.81 -21.43
C ALA A 54 1.91 15.76 -20.30
N LYS A 55 1.43 15.56 -19.07
CA LYS A 55 1.86 16.33 -17.89
C LYS A 55 3.35 16.12 -17.61
N ALA A 56 3.84 14.87 -17.66
CA ALA A 56 5.27 14.58 -17.49
C ALA A 56 6.12 15.23 -18.59
N GLN A 57 5.67 15.17 -19.84
CA GLN A 57 6.34 15.80 -20.97
C GLN A 57 6.42 17.33 -20.81
N HIS A 58 5.34 17.96 -20.40
CA HIS A 58 5.35 19.41 -20.10
C HIS A 58 6.35 19.78 -18.98
N LEU A 59 6.40 18.97 -17.91
CA LEU A 59 7.39 19.17 -16.84
C LEU A 59 8.82 18.97 -17.35
N MET A 60 9.07 17.95 -18.18
CA MET A 60 10.38 17.73 -18.81
C MET A 60 10.81 18.89 -19.68
N GLN A 61 9.91 19.46 -20.48
CA GLN A 61 10.19 20.66 -21.30
C GLN A 61 10.63 21.84 -20.43
N ARG A 62 9.89 22.11 -19.37
CA ARG A 62 10.19 23.21 -18.42
C ARG A 62 11.52 23.01 -17.69
N LEU A 63 11.85 21.80 -17.33
CA LEU A 63 13.03 21.46 -16.53
C LEU A 63 14.26 21.06 -17.37
N GLY A 64 14.11 21.01 -18.70
CA GLY A 64 15.21 20.74 -19.64
C GLY A 64 15.62 19.26 -19.72
N TYR A 65 14.75 18.32 -19.40
CA TYR A 65 15.00 16.88 -19.58
C TYR A 65 14.70 16.45 -21.04
N GLY A 66 15.39 15.40 -21.50
CA GLY A 66 15.15 14.77 -22.80
C GLY A 66 14.17 13.60 -22.70
N ALA A 67 14.26 12.83 -21.64
CA ALA A 67 13.41 11.67 -21.37
C ALA A 67 13.44 11.31 -19.89
N ILE A 68 12.51 10.43 -19.47
CA ILE A 68 12.58 9.73 -18.18
C ILE A 68 12.55 8.22 -18.41
N LEU A 69 13.36 7.48 -17.65
CA LEU A 69 13.41 6.01 -17.62
C LEU A 69 12.72 5.51 -16.35
N ILE A 70 11.81 4.55 -16.49
CA ILE A 70 10.97 4.00 -15.45
C ILE A 70 10.97 2.47 -15.53
N GLU A 71 11.36 1.77 -14.47
CA GLU A 71 11.24 0.31 -14.32
C GLU A 71 9.89 -0.12 -13.74
N PRO A 72 9.59 -1.46 -13.66
CA PRO A 72 8.37 -1.98 -13.06
C PRO A 72 8.14 -1.48 -11.63
N GLY A 73 6.89 -1.11 -11.37
CA GLY A 73 6.41 -0.53 -10.13
C GLY A 73 5.27 0.45 -10.40
N ALA A 74 4.82 1.14 -9.36
CA ALA A 74 3.66 2.04 -9.44
C ALA A 74 3.79 3.12 -10.53
N SER A 75 5.00 3.65 -10.77
CA SER A 75 5.20 4.67 -11.81
C SER A 75 5.01 4.10 -13.23
N LEU A 76 5.42 2.85 -13.49
CA LEU A 76 5.17 2.20 -14.78
C LEU A 76 3.67 2.01 -15.01
N VAL A 77 2.95 1.48 -14.02
CA VAL A 77 1.49 1.31 -14.05
C VAL A 77 0.80 2.66 -14.22
N TYR A 78 1.24 3.68 -13.50
CA TYR A 78 0.67 5.04 -13.54
C TYR A 78 0.64 5.64 -14.95
N PHE A 79 1.77 5.57 -15.65
CA PHE A 79 1.90 6.19 -16.98
C PHE A 79 1.39 5.29 -18.09
N THR A 80 1.70 3.98 -18.04
CA THR A 80 1.54 3.09 -19.20
C THR A 80 0.42 2.06 -19.05
N GLY A 81 0.04 1.74 -17.81
CA GLY A 81 -0.84 0.62 -17.49
C GLY A 81 -0.12 -0.72 -17.40
N VAL A 82 1.16 -0.79 -17.77
CA VAL A 82 1.91 -2.06 -17.73
C VAL A 82 2.08 -2.54 -16.31
N GLU A 83 1.42 -3.63 -16.00
CA GLU A 83 1.55 -4.37 -14.73
C GLU A 83 2.64 -5.43 -14.90
N TRP A 84 3.81 -5.16 -14.33
CA TRP A 84 4.97 -6.01 -14.45
C TRP A 84 5.75 -6.08 -13.13
N HIS A 85 6.39 -7.22 -12.89
CA HIS A 85 7.27 -7.40 -11.74
C HIS A 85 8.74 -7.27 -12.13
N ARG A 86 9.59 -6.94 -11.17
CA ARG A 86 11.03 -6.88 -11.37
C ARG A 86 11.64 -8.27 -11.40
N SER A 87 12.42 -8.54 -12.42
CA SER A 87 13.34 -9.68 -12.51
C SER A 87 14.77 -9.16 -12.71
N GLU A 88 15.74 -10.03 -12.94
CA GLU A 88 17.10 -9.63 -13.36
C GLU A 88 17.11 -8.95 -14.73
N ARG A 89 16.07 -9.18 -15.53
CA ARG A 89 15.91 -8.60 -16.88
C ARG A 89 15.33 -7.20 -16.81
N LEU A 90 15.68 -6.39 -17.80
CA LEU A 90 15.11 -5.05 -17.91
C LEU A 90 13.80 -5.08 -18.71
N THR A 91 12.72 -4.73 -18.04
CA THR A 91 11.52 -4.17 -18.67
C THR A 91 11.39 -2.73 -18.19
N ALA A 92 11.23 -1.76 -19.08
CA ALA A 92 11.20 -0.34 -18.72
C ALA A 92 10.38 0.48 -19.71
N ALA A 93 9.82 1.59 -19.24
CA ALA A 93 9.32 2.65 -20.10
C ALA A 93 10.35 3.76 -20.25
N LEU A 94 10.56 4.21 -21.46
CA LEU A 94 11.24 5.47 -21.81
C LEU A 94 10.18 6.45 -22.28
N ILE A 95 9.86 7.44 -21.45
CA ILE A 95 8.94 8.54 -21.82
C ILE A 95 9.79 9.70 -22.32
N PRO A 96 9.76 10.03 -23.63
CA PRO A 96 10.49 11.16 -24.18
C PRO A 96 9.80 12.47 -23.86
N VAL A 97 10.53 13.58 -23.91
CA VAL A 97 10.00 14.94 -23.69
C VAL A 97 8.91 15.32 -24.68
N GLU A 98 8.87 14.66 -25.83
CA GLU A 98 7.84 14.77 -26.87
C GLU A 98 7.73 13.47 -27.67
N GLY A 99 6.56 13.24 -28.25
CA GLY A 99 6.30 12.01 -29.03
C GLY A 99 5.86 10.83 -28.17
N GLU A 100 5.91 9.66 -28.77
CA GLU A 100 5.36 8.42 -28.23
C GLU A 100 6.27 7.79 -27.16
N THR A 101 5.66 7.26 -26.10
CA THR A 101 6.35 6.43 -25.10
C THR A 101 6.90 5.17 -25.74
N MET A 102 8.06 4.70 -25.29
CA MET A 102 8.63 3.43 -25.68
C MET A 102 8.69 2.47 -24.49
N ILE A 103 8.34 1.21 -24.74
CA ILE A 103 8.59 0.12 -23.81
C ILE A 103 9.78 -0.69 -24.32
N VAL A 104 10.72 -1.00 -23.43
CA VAL A 104 11.83 -1.93 -23.68
C VAL A 104 11.59 -3.16 -22.82
N THR A 105 11.61 -4.35 -23.41
CA THR A 105 11.33 -5.61 -22.72
C THR A 105 12.03 -6.78 -23.41
N PRO A 106 12.30 -7.93 -22.73
CA PRO A 106 12.75 -9.14 -23.41
C PRO A 106 11.79 -9.57 -24.53
N PHE A 107 12.31 -10.11 -25.60
CA PHE A 107 11.50 -10.54 -26.74
C PHE A 107 10.37 -11.51 -26.35
N PHE A 108 10.68 -12.49 -25.50
CA PHE A 108 9.68 -13.50 -25.09
C PHE A 108 8.63 -12.98 -24.10
N GLU A 109 8.87 -11.83 -23.45
CA GLU A 109 7.92 -11.18 -22.51
C GLU A 109 7.00 -10.16 -23.23
N GLU A 110 7.32 -9.75 -24.46
CA GLU A 110 6.54 -8.74 -25.20
C GLU A 110 5.04 -9.06 -25.27
N PRO A 111 4.59 -10.29 -25.59
CA PRO A 111 3.16 -10.57 -25.67
C PRO A 111 2.43 -10.26 -24.35
N SER A 112 3.00 -10.69 -23.22
CA SER A 112 2.41 -10.49 -21.88
C SER A 112 2.45 -9.02 -21.46
N VAL A 113 3.52 -8.29 -21.78
CA VAL A 113 3.61 -6.84 -21.53
C VAL A 113 2.52 -6.09 -22.28
N ARG A 114 2.24 -6.50 -23.54
CA ARG A 114 1.19 -5.89 -24.36
C ARG A 114 -0.23 -6.11 -23.81
N GLU A 115 -0.48 -7.17 -23.05
CA GLU A 115 -1.80 -7.46 -22.48
C GLU A 115 -2.26 -6.35 -21.50
N SER A 116 -1.32 -5.74 -20.74
CA SER A 116 -1.63 -4.67 -19.79
C SER A 116 -1.29 -3.26 -20.30
N LEU A 117 -0.61 -3.12 -21.46
CA LEU A 117 -0.24 -1.83 -22.03
C LEU A 117 -1.48 -1.04 -22.47
N ALA A 118 -1.83 -0.01 -21.73
CA ALA A 118 -3.08 0.73 -21.88
C ALA A 118 -2.97 2.00 -22.72
N ILE A 119 -1.78 2.34 -23.24
CA ILE A 119 -1.54 3.49 -24.10
C ILE A 119 -0.86 3.05 -25.42
N PRO A 120 -0.91 3.83 -26.50
CA PRO A 120 0.00 3.63 -27.63
C PRO A 120 1.44 3.76 -27.15
N ALA A 121 2.27 2.81 -27.54
CA ALA A 121 3.70 2.85 -27.27
C ALA A 121 4.46 2.02 -28.32
N GLU A 122 5.62 2.52 -28.73
CA GLU A 122 6.60 1.73 -29.43
C GLU A 122 7.13 0.65 -28.48
N VAL A 123 7.14 -0.62 -28.89
CA VAL A 123 7.76 -1.69 -28.11
C VAL A 123 9.01 -2.15 -28.81
N ARG A 124 10.17 -2.02 -28.17
CA ARG A 124 11.46 -2.56 -28.60
C ARG A 124 11.83 -3.73 -27.73
N THR A 125 12.20 -4.83 -28.35
CA THR A 125 12.59 -6.05 -27.66
C THR A 125 14.09 -6.30 -27.80
N TRP A 126 14.62 -7.08 -26.85
CA TRP A 126 16.01 -7.51 -26.82
C TRP A 126 16.07 -9.03 -26.54
N GLN A 127 17.11 -9.68 -27.08
CA GLN A 127 17.37 -11.11 -26.88
C GLN A 127 18.27 -11.31 -25.66
N GLU A 128 18.26 -12.52 -25.08
CA GLU A 128 19.00 -12.85 -23.85
C GLU A 128 20.51 -12.56 -23.91
N ASP A 129 21.11 -12.56 -25.10
CA ASP A 129 22.52 -12.25 -25.36
C ASP A 129 22.75 -10.78 -25.73
N GLU A 130 21.72 -9.94 -25.78
CA GLU A 130 21.81 -8.53 -26.10
C GLU A 130 21.82 -7.64 -24.84
N ASN A 131 22.34 -6.42 -25.00
CA ASN A 131 22.36 -5.42 -23.93
C ASN A 131 21.13 -4.49 -24.03
N PRO A 132 20.14 -4.59 -23.13
CA PRO A 132 18.94 -3.77 -23.15
C PRO A 132 19.23 -2.26 -23.00
N LEU A 133 20.30 -1.89 -22.28
CA LEU A 133 20.65 -0.48 -22.08
C LEU A 133 21.28 0.11 -23.37
N ALA A 134 21.92 -0.69 -24.20
CA ALA A 134 22.34 -0.27 -25.53
C ALA A 134 21.12 0.04 -26.41
N LEU A 135 20.04 -0.74 -26.30
CA LEU A 135 18.78 -0.49 -27.00
C LEU A 135 18.10 0.82 -26.54
N VAL A 136 18.07 1.07 -25.22
CA VAL A 136 17.60 2.36 -24.67
C VAL A 136 18.47 3.53 -25.20
N ALA A 137 19.77 3.37 -25.18
CA ALA A 137 20.71 4.37 -25.69
C ALA A 137 20.50 4.65 -27.21
N GLN A 138 20.27 3.59 -27.99
CA GLN A 138 19.96 3.73 -29.42
C GLN A 138 18.65 4.49 -29.64
N ALA A 139 17.61 4.20 -28.85
CA ALA A 139 16.34 4.92 -28.94
C ALA A 139 16.49 6.43 -28.65
N LEU A 140 17.33 6.78 -27.67
CA LEU A 140 17.65 8.19 -27.38
C LEU A 140 18.41 8.88 -28.54
N ARG A 141 19.32 8.16 -29.22
CA ARG A 141 20.02 8.67 -30.40
C ARG A 141 19.06 8.85 -31.57
N ASP A 142 18.22 7.86 -31.89
CA ASP A 142 17.24 7.91 -32.98
C ASP A 142 16.31 9.13 -32.83
N ARG A 143 15.96 9.46 -31.62
CA ARG A 143 15.09 10.61 -31.26
C ARG A 143 15.87 11.92 -31.06
N LYS A 144 17.19 11.95 -31.25
CA LYS A 144 18.08 13.10 -31.04
C LYS A 144 18.05 13.65 -29.63
N LEU A 145 17.82 12.79 -28.64
CA LEU A 145 17.72 13.13 -27.23
C LEU A 145 19.00 12.78 -26.42
N ALA A 146 19.96 12.10 -27.02
CA ALA A 146 21.17 11.63 -26.33
C ALA A 146 22.09 12.75 -25.78
N ALA A 147 21.92 13.98 -26.21
CA ALA A 147 22.63 15.14 -25.64
C ALA A 147 21.87 15.82 -24.49
N ARG A 148 20.62 15.43 -24.24
CA ARG A 148 19.77 16.02 -23.19
C ARG A 148 19.79 15.16 -21.94
N PRO A 149 19.59 15.73 -20.73
CA PRO A 149 19.51 14.96 -19.50
C PRO A 149 18.42 13.88 -19.55
N VAL A 150 18.77 12.67 -19.10
CA VAL A 150 17.80 11.58 -18.89
C VAL A 150 17.49 11.51 -17.41
N GLY A 151 16.22 11.64 -17.05
CA GLY A 151 15.72 11.46 -15.71
C GLY A 151 15.58 9.98 -15.39
N ILE A 152 16.06 9.58 -14.21
CA ILE A 152 15.88 8.23 -13.68
C ILE A 152 14.84 8.27 -12.60
N GLU A 153 13.80 7.48 -12.73
CA GLU A 153 12.79 7.33 -11.69
C GLU A 153 13.43 6.72 -10.42
N GLU A 154 12.97 7.14 -9.24
CA GLU A 154 13.69 6.91 -7.97
C GLU A 154 13.86 5.44 -7.59
N THR A 155 13.03 4.56 -8.14
CA THR A 155 13.08 3.12 -7.84
C THR A 155 13.83 2.30 -8.89
N VAL A 156 14.35 2.94 -9.95
CA VAL A 156 15.15 2.28 -10.99
C VAL A 156 16.45 1.74 -10.39
N ARG A 157 16.74 0.49 -10.67
CA ARG A 157 17.90 -0.21 -10.13
C ARG A 157 19.21 0.33 -10.70
N TYR A 158 20.25 0.30 -9.85
CA TYR A 158 21.57 0.84 -10.21
C TYR A 158 22.18 0.23 -11.49
N PHE A 159 21.97 -1.07 -11.74
CA PHE A 159 22.51 -1.69 -12.96
C PHE A 159 22.01 -1.04 -14.26
N ALA A 160 20.74 -0.58 -14.24
CA ALA A 160 20.15 0.10 -15.40
C ALA A 160 20.77 1.51 -15.57
N VAL A 161 21.00 2.20 -14.46
CA VAL A 161 21.67 3.52 -14.45
C VAL A 161 23.11 3.40 -14.95
N ASP A 162 23.89 2.49 -14.39
CA ASP A 162 25.29 2.23 -14.76
C ASP A 162 25.41 1.79 -16.21
N GLY A 163 24.53 0.87 -16.66
CA GLY A 163 24.49 0.42 -18.04
C GLY A 163 24.15 1.54 -19.03
N LEU A 164 23.19 2.41 -18.70
CA LEU A 164 22.84 3.57 -19.51
C LEU A 164 24.02 4.56 -19.60
N GLN A 165 24.68 4.86 -18.47
CA GLN A 165 25.86 5.75 -18.45
C GLN A 165 27.03 5.19 -19.27
N LYS A 166 27.26 3.89 -19.25
CA LYS A 166 28.27 3.23 -20.10
C LYS A 166 27.92 3.30 -21.58
N ALA A 167 26.63 3.15 -21.94
CA ALA A 167 26.16 3.23 -23.33
C ALA A 167 26.09 4.68 -23.87
N LEU A 168 25.93 5.66 -22.97
CA LEU A 168 25.84 7.09 -23.27
C LEU A 168 26.71 7.93 -22.29
N PRO A 169 28.02 7.86 -22.38
CA PRO A 169 28.93 8.45 -21.38
C PRO A 169 28.86 9.99 -21.30
N HIS A 170 28.34 10.66 -22.30
CA HIS A 170 28.21 12.12 -22.34
C HIS A 170 26.79 12.62 -22.04
N THR A 171 25.82 11.71 -21.83
CA THR A 171 24.45 12.07 -21.50
C THR A 171 24.34 12.33 -19.99
N PRO A 172 23.91 13.53 -19.58
CA PRO A 172 23.68 13.76 -18.15
C PRO A 172 22.54 12.88 -17.61
N VAL A 173 22.78 12.19 -16.51
CA VAL A 173 21.77 11.42 -15.79
C VAL A 173 21.34 12.22 -14.55
N ARG A 174 20.03 12.38 -14.32
CA ARG A 174 19.45 13.16 -13.23
C ARG A 174 18.30 12.39 -12.56
N ASN A 175 17.97 12.74 -11.33
CA ASN A 175 16.77 12.23 -10.65
C ASN A 175 15.50 12.73 -11.36
N ALA A 176 14.54 11.85 -11.64
CA ALA A 176 13.25 12.19 -12.24
C ALA A 176 12.19 12.62 -11.21
N ALA A 177 12.49 12.64 -9.92
CA ALA A 177 11.55 13.05 -8.86
C ALA A 177 10.83 14.38 -9.15
N PRO A 178 11.49 15.44 -9.67
CA PRO A 178 10.82 16.71 -10.01
C PRO A 178 9.75 16.58 -11.12
N ILE A 179 9.71 15.47 -11.83
CA ILE A 179 8.74 15.17 -12.88
C ILE A 179 7.70 14.17 -12.38
N VAL A 180 8.14 13.04 -11.83
CA VAL A 180 7.27 11.93 -11.45
C VAL A 180 6.42 12.25 -10.22
N ARG A 181 7.03 12.83 -9.16
CA ARG A 181 6.31 13.15 -7.93
C ARG A 181 5.16 14.15 -8.15
N PRO A 182 5.31 15.30 -8.84
CA PRO A 182 4.19 16.18 -9.14
C PRO A 182 3.09 15.56 -10.01
N CYS A 183 3.41 14.51 -10.79
CA CYS A 183 2.40 13.76 -11.51
C CYS A 183 1.53 12.93 -10.56
N ARG A 184 2.16 12.15 -9.68
CA ARG A 184 1.51 11.14 -8.83
C ARG A 184 0.89 11.71 -7.56
N MET A 185 1.49 12.73 -6.94
CA MET A 185 1.04 13.23 -5.63
C MET A 185 -0.34 13.90 -5.66
N ILE A 186 -0.76 14.44 -6.80
CA ILE A 186 -2.08 15.05 -6.96
C ILE A 186 -3.00 14.08 -7.66
N LYS A 187 -3.92 13.49 -6.93
CA LYS A 187 -4.86 12.47 -7.41
C LYS A 187 -6.02 13.09 -8.20
N SER A 188 -6.36 12.44 -9.29
CA SER A 188 -7.57 12.76 -10.05
C SER A 188 -8.83 12.28 -9.31
N PRO A 189 -10.03 12.77 -9.67
CA PRO A 189 -11.28 12.23 -9.13
C PRO A 189 -11.45 10.71 -9.33
N ALA A 190 -10.93 10.16 -10.45
CA ALA A 190 -10.97 8.72 -10.71
C ALA A 190 -10.05 7.95 -9.75
N GLU A 191 -8.85 8.45 -9.48
CA GLU A 191 -7.93 7.86 -8.49
C GLU A 191 -8.55 7.89 -7.08
N LEU A 192 -9.14 9.03 -6.68
CA LEU A 192 -9.81 9.17 -5.38
C LEU A 192 -10.99 8.20 -5.23
N ALA A 193 -11.75 7.94 -6.31
CA ALA A 193 -12.85 6.97 -6.27
C ALA A 193 -12.36 5.53 -6.06
N LEU A 194 -11.22 5.15 -6.64
CA LEU A 194 -10.59 3.84 -6.43
C LEU A 194 -10.06 3.69 -5.00
N MET A 195 -9.41 4.73 -4.45
CA MET A 195 -8.94 4.75 -3.07
C MET A 195 -10.12 4.70 -2.07
N GLN A 196 -11.21 5.42 -2.34
CA GLN A 196 -12.43 5.33 -1.54
C GLN A 196 -12.97 3.90 -1.52
N LYS A 197 -13.05 3.24 -2.68
CA LYS A 197 -13.53 1.86 -2.76
C LYS A 197 -12.61 0.89 -2.03
N ALA A 198 -11.29 1.03 -2.14
CA ALA A 198 -10.32 0.24 -1.39
C ALA A 198 -10.53 0.40 0.12
N THR A 199 -10.70 1.63 0.59
CA THR A 199 -10.99 1.92 2.00
C THR A 199 -12.31 1.31 2.46
N ASP A 200 -13.39 1.44 1.67
CA ASP A 200 -14.70 0.85 1.99
C ASP A 200 -14.61 -0.68 2.15
N ILE A 201 -13.88 -1.35 1.25
CA ILE A 201 -13.61 -2.80 1.33
C ILE A 201 -12.83 -3.14 2.59
N THR A 202 -11.76 -2.41 2.87
CA THR A 202 -10.93 -2.64 4.06
C THR A 202 -11.75 -2.51 5.34
N ILE A 203 -12.55 -1.47 5.49
CA ILE A 203 -13.43 -1.28 6.67
C ILE A 203 -14.47 -2.41 6.77
N ALA A 204 -15.06 -2.85 5.66
CA ALA A 204 -16.01 -3.97 5.66
C ALA A 204 -15.33 -5.29 6.08
N ALA A 205 -14.11 -5.56 5.59
CA ALA A 205 -13.30 -6.71 5.98
C ALA A 205 -12.90 -6.66 7.46
N TYR A 206 -12.56 -5.49 7.99
CA TYR A 206 -12.31 -5.26 9.41
C TYR A 206 -13.50 -5.63 10.29
N ARG A 207 -14.71 -5.13 9.94
CA ARG A 207 -15.94 -5.45 10.68
C ARG A 207 -16.25 -6.95 10.68
N HIS A 208 -15.96 -7.62 9.56
CA HIS A 208 -16.11 -9.08 9.46
C HIS A 208 -15.11 -9.80 10.36
N THR A 209 -13.86 -9.38 10.33
CA THR A 209 -12.76 -9.99 11.10
C THR A 209 -12.92 -9.76 12.60
N TYR A 210 -13.19 -8.53 13.03
CA TYR A 210 -13.37 -8.16 14.44
C TYR A 210 -14.35 -9.08 15.17
N ARG A 211 -15.47 -9.41 14.54
CA ARG A 211 -16.50 -10.30 15.13
C ARG A 211 -16.06 -11.76 15.26
N ARG A 212 -14.90 -12.11 14.72
CA ARG A 212 -14.35 -13.47 14.66
C ARG A 212 -13.03 -13.62 15.40
N VAL A 213 -12.54 -12.56 16.01
CA VAL A 213 -11.36 -12.65 16.86
C VAL A 213 -11.73 -13.44 18.12
N GLU A 214 -10.98 -14.51 18.38
CA GLU A 214 -11.20 -15.41 19.52
C GLU A 214 -9.92 -15.60 20.31
N ARG A 215 -10.05 -15.93 21.60
CA ARG A 215 -8.94 -16.24 22.48
C ARG A 215 -8.06 -17.36 21.88
N GLY A 216 -6.76 -17.21 21.96
CA GLY A 216 -5.77 -18.16 21.46
C GLY A 216 -5.46 -18.07 19.99
N MET A 217 -6.17 -17.23 19.22
CA MET A 217 -5.82 -16.96 17.84
C MET A 217 -4.43 -16.30 17.74
N ARG A 218 -3.68 -16.71 16.71
CA ARG A 218 -2.39 -16.11 16.36
C ARG A 218 -2.59 -14.99 15.32
N PRO A 219 -1.59 -14.12 15.13
CA PRO A 219 -1.63 -13.11 14.07
C PRO A 219 -2.00 -13.66 12.70
N SER A 220 -1.47 -14.85 12.34
CA SER A 220 -1.77 -15.52 11.07
C SER A 220 -3.23 -15.95 10.92
N ASP A 221 -3.88 -16.31 12.02
CA ASP A 221 -5.26 -16.78 12.01
C ASP A 221 -6.19 -15.58 11.72
N ILE A 222 -5.95 -14.45 12.39
CA ILE A 222 -6.68 -13.19 12.18
C ILE A 222 -6.42 -12.64 10.77
N ALA A 223 -5.15 -12.64 10.33
CA ALA A 223 -4.77 -12.21 8.98
C ALA A 223 -5.45 -13.04 7.89
N SER A 224 -5.60 -14.36 8.09
CA SER A 224 -6.30 -15.22 7.15
C SER A 224 -7.78 -14.86 7.01
N ILE A 225 -8.46 -14.52 8.12
CA ILE A 225 -9.85 -14.07 8.09
C ILE A 225 -9.95 -12.72 7.36
N MET A 226 -9.05 -11.77 7.67
CA MET A 226 -9.02 -10.45 7.05
C MET A 226 -8.79 -10.54 5.54
N ASN A 227 -7.80 -11.32 5.13
CA ASN A 227 -7.46 -11.53 3.72
C ASN A 227 -8.59 -12.22 2.95
N GLY A 228 -9.20 -13.26 3.54
CA GLY A 228 -10.35 -13.95 2.96
C GLY A 228 -11.55 -13.01 2.78
N ALA A 229 -11.83 -12.17 3.76
CA ALA A 229 -12.89 -11.17 3.68
C ALA A 229 -12.60 -10.11 2.58
N THR A 230 -11.37 -9.61 2.52
CA THR A 230 -10.93 -8.64 1.51
C THR A 230 -11.15 -9.17 0.09
N VAL A 231 -10.71 -10.40 -0.19
CA VAL A 231 -10.89 -11.06 -1.50
C VAL A 231 -12.38 -11.29 -1.81
N ALA A 232 -13.16 -11.76 -0.83
CA ALA A 232 -14.59 -11.99 -1.01
C ALA A 232 -15.37 -10.69 -1.30
N LEU A 233 -14.89 -9.54 -0.82
CA LEU A 233 -15.43 -8.22 -1.09
C LEU A 233 -14.96 -7.63 -2.44
N GLY A 234 -14.00 -8.28 -3.11
CA GLY A 234 -13.49 -7.90 -4.43
C GLY A 234 -12.23 -7.04 -4.41
N GLY A 235 -11.59 -6.83 -3.25
CA GLY A 235 -10.28 -6.19 -3.13
C GLY A 235 -9.14 -7.17 -3.36
N SER A 236 -7.98 -6.67 -3.75
CA SER A 236 -6.72 -7.41 -3.72
C SER A 236 -5.98 -7.10 -2.41
N VAL A 237 -5.55 -8.14 -1.70
CA VAL A 237 -4.81 -7.97 -0.45
C VAL A 237 -3.48 -7.27 -0.72
N GLU A 238 -3.22 -6.19 -0.01
CA GLU A 238 -1.91 -5.51 -0.06
C GLU A 238 -1.04 -5.99 1.12
N PHE A 239 -1.55 -5.87 2.33
CA PHE A 239 -0.89 -6.37 3.53
C PHE A 239 -1.91 -6.59 4.67
N ALA A 240 -1.49 -7.38 5.68
CA ALA A 240 -2.21 -7.57 6.94
C ALA A 240 -1.20 -7.81 8.06
N LEU A 241 -0.91 -6.77 8.83
CA LEU A 241 -0.05 -6.80 10.00
C LEU A 241 -0.94 -6.87 11.27
N ILE A 242 -0.78 -7.95 12.03
CA ILE A 242 -1.53 -8.16 13.28
C ILE A 242 -0.53 -8.25 14.42
N LEU A 243 -0.70 -7.40 15.43
CA LEU A 243 0.18 -7.31 16.60
C LEU A 243 -0.64 -7.49 17.88
N LEU A 244 -0.23 -8.42 18.73
CA LEU A 244 -0.97 -8.82 19.93
C LEU A 244 -0.17 -8.52 21.20
N GLY A 245 -0.83 -7.93 22.18
CA GLY A 245 -0.23 -7.64 23.49
C GLY A 245 1.02 -6.78 23.41
N GLU A 246 2.12 -7.23 24.01
CA GLU A 246 3.43 -6.53 24.02
C GLU A 246 3.97 -6.30 22.59
N ALA A 247 3.69 -7.19 21.66
CA ALA A 247 4.18 -7.05 20.29
C ALA A 247 3.68 -5.77 19.61
N ALA A 248 2.54 -5.22 20.02
CA ALA A 248 2.03 -3.95 19.54
C ALA A 248 2.95 -2.75 19.88
N ALA A 249 3.87 -2.89 20.85
CA ALA A 249 4.87 -1.88 21.14
C ALA A 249 5.96 -1.73 20.06
N TYR A 250 5.98 -2.62 19.07
CA TYR A 250 6.91 -2.60 17.93
C TYR A 250 6.14 -2.29 16.64
N PRO A 251 6.25 -1.10 16.05
CA PRO A 251 5.39 -0.64 14.93
C PRO A 251 5.29 -1.60 13.74
N HIS A 252 6.37 -2.31 13.41
CA HIS A 252 6.43 -3.28 12.31
C HIS A 252 6.47 -4.74 12.80
N GLY A 253 6.14 -4.98 14.06
CA GLY A 253 5.95 -6.32 14.59
C GLY A 253 7.11 -6.90 15.38
N SER A 254 6.91 -8.13 15.82
CA SER A 254 7.85 -8.95 16.58
C SER A 254 7.80 -10.39 16.09
N HIS A 255 8.93 -11.07 16.07
CA HIS A 255 9.02 -12.49 15.76
C HIS A 255 8.71 -13.39 16.97
N LYS A 256 8.49 -12.82 18.16
CA LYS A 256 8.07 -13.59 19.35
C LYS A 256 6.69 -14.20 19.11
N PRO A 257 6.41 -15.40 19.63
CA PRO A 257 5.08 -15.99 19.58
C PRO A 257 4.03 -15.06 20.21
N GLN A 258 2.89 -14.94 19.55
CA GLN A 258 1.79 -14.07 19.94
C GLN A 258 0.48 -14.86 19.84
N GLU A 259 -0.42 -14.62 20.77
CA GLU A 259 -1.78 -15.14 20.76
C GLU A 259 -2.73 -14.17 21.43
N VAL A 260 -4.00 -14.18 21.06
CA VAL A 260 -5.06 -13.35 21.65
C VAL A 260 -5.31 -13.78 23.09
N ARG A 261 -5.20 -12.83 24.03
CA ARG A 261 -5.49 -13.02 25.47
C ARG A 261 -6.42 -11.94 26.00
N ASP A 262 -7.18 -12.27 27.03
CA ASP A 262 -8.07 -11.31 27.67
C ASP A 262 -7.28 -10.12 28.26
N GLY A 263 -7.82 -8.93 28.06
CA GLY A 263 -7.24 -7.68 28.53
C GLY A 263 -6.02 -7.20 27.73
N GLU A 264 -5.65 -7.89 26.66
CA GLU A 264 -4.51 -7.50 25.81
C GLU A 264 -4.94 -6.76 24.55
N ILE A 265 -4.02 -5.90 24.08
CA ILE A 265 -4.16 -5.15 22.82
C ILE A 265 -4.22 -6.11 21.63
N VAL A 266 -5.12 -5.81 20.70
CA VAL A 266 -5.14 -6.29 19.33
C VAL A 266 -4.99 -5.07 18.44
N LEU A 267 -3.81 -4.89 17.87
CA LEU A 267 -3.55 -3.88 16.85
C LEU A 267 -3.57 -4.58 15.49
N MET A 268 -4.43 -4.14 14.62
CA MET A 268 -4.52 -4.60 13.24
C MET A 268 -4.18 -3.43 12.33
N ASP A 269 -3.30 -3.65 11.38
CA ASP A 269 -2.88 -2.70 10.36
C ASP A 269 -2.97 -3.41 9.01
N CYS A 270 -3.96 -3.02 8.19
CA CYS A 270 -4.31 -3.77 7.00
C CYS A 270 -4.72 -2.84 5.86
N GLY A 271 -4.32 -3.24 4.65
CA GLY A 271 -4.66 -2.54 3.43
C GLY A 271 -5.04 -3.48 2.30
N CYS A 272 -5.84 -2.98 1.40
CA CYS A 272 -6.12 -3.63 0.12
C CYS A 272 -5.95 -2.63 -1.03
N ASN A 273 -5.94 -3.14 -2.25
CA ASN A 273 -6.00 -2.29 -3.41
C ASN A 273 -7.20 -2.64 -4.31
N VAL A 274 -7.66 -1.64 -5.07
CA VAL A 274 -8.63 -1.76 -6.15
C VAL A 274 -8.00 -1.14 -7.41
N HIS A 275 -7.75 -1.95 -8.41
CA HIS A 275 -6.99 -1.56 -9.61
C HIS A 275 -5.66 -0.87 -9.27
N GLY A 276 -4.94 -1.39 -8.28
CA GLY A 276 -3.64 -0.91 -7.80
C GLY A 276 -3.71 0.29 -6.83
N TYR A 277 -4.85 0.98 -6.69
CA TYR A 277 -4.98 2.09 -5.72
C TYR A 277 -5.28 1.57 -4.33
N GLN A 278 -4.48 1.99 -3.36
CA GLN A 278 -4.38 1.38 -2.06
C GLN A 278 -5.23 2.10 -0.99
N SER A 279 -5.60 1.34 0.01
CA SER A 279 -6.05 1.79 1.32
C SER A 279 -5.06 1.39 2.39
N ASP A 280 -5.03 2.14 3.48
CA ASP A 280 -4.21 1.90 4.65
C ASP A 280 -5.01 2.27 5.90
N VAL A 281 -5.21 1.31 6.80
CA VAL A 281 -6.06 1.50 7.98
C VAL A 281 -5.51 0.70 9.16
N SER A 282 -5.20 1.38 10.26
CA SER A 282 -4.92 0.71 11.53
C SER A 282 -6.06 0.88 12.52
N ARG A 283 -6.41 -0.20 13.20
CA ARG A 283 -7.35 -0.22 14.32
C ARG A 283 -6.74 -0.93 15.52
N THR A 284 -6.87 -0.30 16.67
CA THR A 284 -6.45 -0.90 17.95
C THR A 284 -7.63 -1.01 18.90
N PHE A 285 -7.85 -2.19 19.41
CA PHE A 285 -8.86 -2.50 20.46
C PHE A 285 -8.28 -3.46 21.47
N VAL A 286 -9.03 -3.79 22.51
CA VAL A 286 -8.65 -4.79 23.53
C VAL A 286 -9.57 -5.99 23.41
N PHE A 287 -9.01 -7.19 23.45
CA PHE A 287 -9.81 -8.39 23.57
C PHE A 287 -10.26 -8.55 25.04
N GLY A 288 -11.55 -8.37 25.31
CA GLY A 288 -12.10 -8.24 26.66
C GLY A 288 -12.12 -6.80 27.17
N GLU A 289 -11.88 -6.58 28.46
CA GLU A 289 -11.99 -5.26 29.10
C GLU A 289 -10.66 -4.49 29.07
N PRO A 290 -10.62 -3.27 28.49
CA PRO A 290 -9.44 -2.41 28.53
C PRO A 290 -9.12 -1.92 29.94
N SER A 291 -7.84 -1.91 30.29
CA SER A 291 -7.34 -1.23 31.49
C SER A 291 -7.47 0.30 31.39
N ALA A 292 -7.41 0.98 32.52
CA ALA A 292 -7.42 2.44 32.56
C ALA A 292 -6.22 3.06 31.79
N GLU A 293 -5.04 2.40 31.79
CA GLU A 293 -3.86 2.84 31.04
C GLU A 293 -4.10 2.70 29.54
N GLN A 294 -4.65 1.58 29.08
CA GLN A 294 -4.95 1.34 27.66
C GLN A 294 -5.98 2.35 27.14
N ARG A 295 -7.06 2.61 27.88
CA ARG A 295 -8.06 3.63 27.53
C ARG A 295 -7.42 5.02 27.41
N LYS A 296 -6.63 5.42 28.41
CA LYS A 296 -5.93 6.71 28.40
C LYS A 296 -5.02 6.87 27.18
N VAL A 297 -4.21 5.86 26.88
CA VAL A 297 -3.28 5.92 25.73
C VAL A 297 -4.04 5.91 24.42
N TRP A 298 -5.11 5.14 24.32
CA TRP A 298 -5.98 5.13 23.14
C TRP A 298 -6.60 6.52 22.87
N ASP A 299 -7.16 7.15 23.91
CA ASP A 299 -7.73 8.51 23.81
C ASP A 299 -6.67 9.54 23.39
N GLN A 300 -5.43 9.37 23.87
CA GLN A 300 -4.30 10.23 23.46
C GLN A 300 -3.92 10.04 21.99
N VAL A 301 -3.90 8.80 21.49
CA VAL A 301 -3.65 8.53 20.08
C VAL A 301 -4.79 9.05 19.21
N HIS A 302 -6.05 8.83 19.59
CA HIS A 302 -7.22 9.39 18.91
C HIS A 302 -7.17 10.92 18.88
N ARG A 303 -6.76 11.56 19.98
CA ARG A 303 -6.52 13.01 20.00
C ARG A 303 -5.37 13.42 19.08
N GLY A 304 -4.34 12.57 18.92
CA GLY A 304 -3.25 12.73 17.96
C GLY A 304 -3.76 12.83 16.52
N GLN A 305 -4.65 11.91 16.09
CA GLN A 305 -5.31 11.99 14.78
C GLN A 305 -6.09 13.31 14.59
N GLN A 306 -6.87 13.71 15.59
CA GLN A 306 -7.61 14.98 15.54
C GLN A 306 -6.69 16.20 15.39
N ILE A 307 -5.50 16.17 16.00
CA ILE A 307 -4.50 17.22 15.88
C ILE A 307 -3.89 17.21 14.49
N ALA A 308 -3.55 16.04 13.95
CA ALA A 308 -2.97 15.90 12.62
C ALA A 308 -3.92 16.44 11.54
N ILE A 309 -5.17 15.98 11.53
CA ILE A 309 -6.17 16.44 10.57
C ILE A 309 -6.47 17.95 10.68
N ALA A 310 -6.46 18.50 11.89
CA ALA A 310 -6.66 19.93 12.11
C ALA A 310 -5.45 20.79 11.67
N ALA A 311 -4.24 20.22 11.70
CA ALA A 311 -3.02 20.86 11.23
C ALA A 311 -2.85 20.77 9.71
N ALA A 312 -3.47 19.81 9.04
CA ALA A 312 -3.41 19.60 7.60
C ALA A 312 -4.22 20.68 6.85
N ARG A 313 -3.60 21.84 6.63
CA ARG A 313 -4.22 22.99 5.96
C ARG A 313 -3.61 23.23 4.59
N ILE A 314 -4.41 23.66 3.63
CA ILE A 314 -3.92 24.06 2.29
C ILE A 314 -2.81 25.10 2.43
N GLY A 315 -1.68 24.85 1.74
CA GLY A 315 -0.50 25.72 1.75
C GLY A 315 0.41 25.57 2.97
N ALA A 316 0.00 24.85 4.02
CA ALA A 316 0.88 24.57 5.15
C ALA A 316 1.97 23.56 4.74
N PRO A 317 3.21 23.66 5.27
CA PRO A 317 4.23 22.63 5.07
C PRO A 317 3.76 21.27 5.61
N ALA A 318 3.93 20.21 4.86
CA ALA A 318 3.50 18.86 5.25
C ALA A 318 4.09 18.43 6.61
N GLY A 319 5.33 18.80 6.89
CA GLY A 319 6.00 18.53 8.17
C GLY A 319 5.37 19.20 9.38
N SER A 320 4.60 20.29 9.18
CA SER A 320 3.92 20.97 10.28
C SER A 320 2.83 20.12 10.94
N VAL A 321 2.31 19.10 10.24
CA VAL A 321 1.35 18.13 10.77
C VAL A 321 2.04 17.24 11.81
N ASP A 322 3.19 16.69 11.49
CA ASP A 322 4.01 15.88 12.40
C ASP A 322 4.45 16.70 13.63
N ASP A 323 4.89 17.94 13.41
CA ASP A 323 5.29 18.85 14.49
C ASP A 323 4.14 19.14 15.46
N ALA A 324 2.92 19.26 14.97
CA ALA A 324 1.75 19.51 15.81
C ALA A 324 1.43 18.32 16.73
N VAL A 325 1.46 17.11 16.20
CA VAL A 325 1.23 15.86 16.97
C VAL A 325 2.33 15.67 18.01
N ARG A 326 3.61 15.76 17.60
CA ARG A 326 4.76 15.59 18.50
C ARG A 326 4.75 16.60 19.65
N ARG A 327 4.48 17.86 19.40
CA ARG A 327 4.37 18.88 20.45
C ARG A 327 3.35 18.50 21.51
N GLN A 328 2.20 17.94 21.11
CA GLN A 328 1.19 17.48 22.07
C GLN A 328 1.63 16.24 22.82
N TYR A 329 2.27 15.29 22.14
CA TYR A 329 2.77 14.08 22.78
C TYR A 329 3.87 14.39 23.81
N GLU A 330 4.79 15.30 23.48
CA GLU A 330 5.81 15.78 24.41
C GLU A 330 5.19 16.49 25.63
N ALA A 331 4.12 17.27 25.44
CA ALA A 331 3.38 17.87 26.56
C ALA A 331 2.71 16.84 27.47
N TRP A 332 2.41 15.64 26.96
CA TRP A 332 1.91 14.52 27.76
C TRP A 332 3.02 13.66 28.37
N GLY A 333 4.30 13.98 28.12
CA GLY A 333 5.46 13.29 28.68
C GLY A 333 6.00 12.15 27.81
N TYR A 334 5.58 12.05 26.55
CA TYR A 334 6.13 11.10 25.57
C TYR A 334 7.29 11.74 24.79
N GLY A 335 8.21 10.92 24.33
CA GLY A 335 9.35 11.41 23.56
C GLY A 335 10.53 11.87 24.39
N PRO A 336 11.27 12.93 24.02
CA PRO A 336 11.01 13.87 22.90
C PRO A 336 11.29 13.29 21.51
N ARG A 337 10.66 13.89 20.51
CA ARG A 337 10.76 13.49 19.09
C ARG A 337 10.44 12.00 18.90
N TYR A 338 11.40 11.21 18.41
CA TYR A 338 11.26 9.78 18.11
C TYR A 338 11.60 8.85 19.28
N LYS A 339 11.92 9.39 20.46
CA LYS A 339 12.24 8.57 21.63
C LYS A 339 11.00 7.87 22.17
N LEU A 340 11.21 6.63 22.63
CA LEU A 340 10.20 5.84 23.30
C LEU A 340 10.24 6.07 24.83
N PRO A 341 9.10 5.98 25.55
CA PRO A 341 7.76 5.78 25.01
C PRO A 341 7.27 6.99 24.22
N GLY A 342 6.56 6.76 23.10
CA GLY A 342 6.08 7.85 22.23
C GLY A 342 5.90 7.44 20.78
N LEU A 343 5.87 8.42 19.89
CA LEU A 343 5.75 8.24 18.43
C LEU A 343 7.13 8.07 17.80
N SER A 344 7.49 6.83 17.45
CA SER A 344 8.81 6.47 16.92
C SER A 344 8.96 6.60 15.39
N HIS A 345 7.87 6.85 14.68
CA HIS A 345 7.84 7.02 13.23
C HIS A 345 7.17 8.36 12.83
N ARG A 346 7.04 8.65 11.55
CA ARG A 346 6.32 9.83 11.04
C ARG A 346 4.84 9.76 11.36
N THR A 347 4.15 10.89 11.38
CA THR A 347 2.70 10.97 11.63
C THR A 347 1.88 10.45 10.45
N GLY A 348 2.45 10.41 9.23
CA GLY A 348 1.80 9.87 8.05
C GLY A 348 2.67 9.94 6.81
N HIS A 349 2.18 9.36 5.74
CA HIS A 349 2.85 9.29 4.43
C HIS A 349 1.84 9.53 3.30
N GLY A 350 2.34 9.91 2.13
CA GLY A 350 1.54 9.91 0.92
C GLY A 350 1.14 8.48 0.54
N ILE A 351 -0.02 8.34 -0.08
CA ILE A 351 -0.58 7.06 -0.50
C ILE A 351 -1.26 7.18 -1.87
N GLY A 352 -1.26 6.11 -2.64
CA GLY A 352 -1.89 6.05 -3.95
C GLY A 352 -1.73 4.68 -4.60
N LEU A 353 -0.90 4.57 -5.66
CA LEU A 353 -0.49 3.30 -6.26
C LEU A 353 0.62 2.59 -5.46
N ASP A 354 1.38 3.31 -4.66
CA ASP A 354 2.20 2.74 -3.59
C ASP A 354 1.53 3.02 -2.25
N GLY A 355 1.65 2.10 -1.28
CA GLY A 355 1.24 2.33 0.10
C GLY A 355 1.97 3.51 0.71
N HIS A 356 3.27 3.59 0.46
CA HIS A 356 4.11 4.72 0.87
C HIS A 356 4.68 5.44 -0.35
N GLU A 357 4.20 6.65 -0.60
CA GLU A 357 4.77 7.53 -1.64
C GLU A 357 5.00 8.95 -1.09
N PRO A 358 5.93 9.72 -1.68
CA PRO A 358 6.06 11.14 -1.34
C PRO A 358 4.77 11.91 -1.67
N VAL A 359 4.39 12.88 -0.85
CA VAL A 359 5.06 13.60 0.24
C VAL A 359 4.81 12.88 1.59
N TYR A 360 5.64 13.20 2.60
CA TYR A 360 5.53 12.60 3.93
C TYR A 360 5.14 13.64 4.98
N LEU A 361 4.27 13.25 5.93
CA LEU A 361 3.96 14.04 7.11
C LEU A 361 5.04 13.78 8.18
N VAL A 362 6.20 14.38 7.98
CA VAL A 362 7.40 14.20 8.80
C VAL A 362 8.09 15.54 9.06
N HIS A 363 8.67 15.70 10.24
CA HIS A 363 9.41 16.90 10.60
C HIS A 363 10.40 17.35 9.52
N GLY A 364 10.34 18.64 9.15
CA GLY A 364 11.23 19.24 8.16
C GLY A 364 10.77 19.09 6.70
N GLU A 365 9.67 18.39 6.40
CA GLU A 365 9.11 18.37 5.06
C GLU A 365 8.43 19.73 4.76
N THR A 366 8.92 20.40 3.72
CA THR A 366 8.52 21.76 3.38
C THR A 366 7.49 21.86 2.26
N THR A 367 7.18 20.75 1.59
CA THR A 367 6.20 20.74 0.50
C THR A 367 4.85 21.24 1.00
N PRO A 368 4.26 22.28 0.36
CA PRO A 368 2.95 22.78 0.77
C PRO A 368 1.85 21.77 0.44
N LEU A 369 0.94 21.57 1.37
CA LEU A 369 -0.24 20.74 1.16
C LEU A 369 -1.16 21.39 0.12
N ALA A 370 -1.64 20.60 -0.84
CA ALA A 370 -2.47 21.04 -1.95
C ALA A 370 -3.66 20.10 -2.19
N PRO A 371 -4.77 20.60 -2.76
CA PRO A 371 -5.91 19.76 -3.14
C PRO A 371 -5.49 18.59 -4.02
N GLY A 372 -6.10 17.41 -3.78
CA GLY A 372 -5.76 16.15 -4.47
C GLY A 372 -4.62 15.36 -3.85
N MET A 373 -3.86 15.90 -2.90
CA MET A 373 -2.90 15.10 -2.13
C MET A 373 -3.63 14.14 -1.20
N CYS A 374 -3.11 12.89 -1.08
CA CYS A 374 -3.62 11.85 -0.19
C CYS A 374 -2.56 11.41 0.79
N PHE A 375 -2.95 11.16 2.03
CA PHE A 375 -2.04 10.79 3.12
C PHE A 375 -2.69 9.77 4.05
N SER A 376 -1.86 8.97 4.74
CA SER A 376 -2.25 8.36 6.01
C SER A 376 -2.22 9.42 7.12
N ASP A 377 -3.06 9.23 8.14
CA ASP A 377 -3.01 9.91 9.44
C ASP A 377 -2.93 8.82 10.50
N GLU A 378 -1.68 8.47 10.90
CA GLU A 378 -1.35 7.26 11.65
C GLU A 378 -0.53 7.50 12.94
N PRO A 379 -0.84 8.48 13.75
CA PRO A 379 -0.08 8.67 14.99
C PRO A 379 -0.22 7.44 15.90
N GLY A 380 0.89 7.04 16.52
CA GLY A 380 0.93 5.95 17.49
C GLY A 380 1.64 6.35 18.78
N ILE A 381 1.35 5.64 19.86
CA ILE A 381 2.11 5.69 21.11
C ILE A 381 2.55 4.27 21.45
N TYR A 382 3.86 4.06 21.51
CA TYR A 382 4.49 2.76 21.75
C TYR A 382 5.22 2.79 23.10
N ILE A 383 4.91 1.83 23.97
CA ILE A 383 5.44 1.72 25.34
C ILE A 383 6.18 0.37 25.44
N PRO A 384 7.52 0.35 25.26
CA PRO A 384 8.30 -0.88 25.31
C PRO A 384 8.04 -1.68 26.58
N GLY A 385 7.90 -3.01 26.43
CA GLY A 385 7.60 -3.93 27.52
C GLY A 385 6.15 -3.91 28.00
N LYS A 386 5.26 -3.13 27.34
CA LYS A 386 3.84 -3.09 27.66
C LYS A 386 2.97 -3.32 26.43
N PHE A 387 2.74 -2.29 25.64
CA PHE A 387 1.89 -2.31 24.43
C PHE A 387 2.12 -1.08 23.56
N GLY A 388 1.57 -1.11 22.34
CA GLY A 388 1.44 0.05 21.48
C GLY A 388 0.01 0.23 21.01
N ILE A 389 -0.34 1.45 20.67
CA ILE A 389 -1.61 1.83 20.05
C ILE A 389 -1.32 2.67 18.83
N ARG A 390 -1.89 2.30 17.69
CA ARG A 390 -1.95 3.08 16.46
C ARG A 390 -3.39 3.11 15.97
N LEU A 391 -3.83 4.30 15.61
CA LEU A 391 -5.07 4.52 14.87
C LEU A 391 -4.70 5.18 13.57
N GLU A 392 -5.26 4.70 12.47
CA GLU A 392 -4.93 5.18 11.14
C GLU A 392 -6.14 5.22 10.25
N ASP A 393 -6.31 6.35 9.62
CA ASP A 393 -7.26 6.55 8.54
C ASP A 393 -6.59 7.38 7.43
N CYS A 394 -6.81 6.99 6.18
CA CYS A 394 -6.35 7.80 5.06
C CYS A 394 -7.29 8.97 4.81
N PHE A 395 -6.72 10.11 4.41
CA PHE A 395 -7.45 11.30 4.03
C PHE A 395 -6.92 11.91 2.73
N HIS A 396 -7.73 12.71 2.07
CA HIS A 396 -7.30 13.55 0.95
C HIS A 396 -7.57 15.02 1.21
N MET A 397 -6.73 15.87 0.64
CA MET A 397 -6.94 17.30 0.67
C MET A 397 -7.98 17.71 -0.38
N THR A 398 -9.03 18.41 0.05
CA THR A 398 -9.99 19.09 -0.82
C THR A 398 -9.72 20.58 -0.85
N GLU A 399 -10.40 21.34 -1.70
CA GLU A 399 -10.34 22.83 -1.68
C GLU A 399 -10.77 23.41 -0.32
N ALA A 400 -11.62 22.71 0.42
CA ALA A 400 -12.11 23.12 1.75
C ALA A 400 -11.23 22.61 2.91
N GLY A 401 -10.17 21.83 2.64
CA GLY A 401 -9.31 21.18 3.63
C GLY A 401 -9.36 19.65 3.58
N PRO A 402 -8.82 18.98 4.61
CA PRO A 402 -8.70 17.52 4.63
C PRO A 402 -10.05 16.84 4.81
N ARG A 403 -10.21 15.66 4.17
CA ARG A 403 -11.38 14.79 4.28
C ARG A 403 -10.94 13.34 4.35
N PHE A 404 -11.33 12.62 5.38
CA PHE A 404 -11.09 11.20 5.52
C PHE A 404 -11.86 10.38 4.48
N PHE A 405 -11.27 9.24 4.05
CA PHE A 405 -11.95 8.22 3.27
C PHE A 405 -12.81 7.29 4.14
N SER A 406 -12.49 7.16 5.43
CA SER A 406 -13.20 6.36 6.44
C SER A 406 -13.68 7.24 7.59
N THR A 407 -14.45 6.65 8.49
CA THR A 407 -14.80 7.30 9.76
C THR A 407 -13.86 6.80 10.84
N PRO A 408 -13.06 7.68 11.48
CA PRO A 408 -12.25 7.31 12.62
C PRO A 408 -13.09 6.68 13.76
N PRO A 409 -12.55 5.69 14.49
CA PRO A 409 -13.28 5.02 15.55
C PRO A 409 -13.61 5.97 16.70
N PRO A 410 -14.84 5.89 17.29
CA PRO A 410 -15.23 6.82 18.35
C PRO A 410 -14.63 6.48 19.72
N SER A 411 -14.28 5.22 19.98
CA SER A 411 -13.68 4.77 21.24
C SER A 411 -12.99 3.42 21.08
N ILE A 412 -12.17 3.04 22.08
CA ILE A 412 -11.51 1.73 22.14
C ILE A 412 -12.51 0.56 22.18
N ASP A 413 -13.72 0.81 22.73
CA ASP A 413 -14.79 -0.19 22.85
C ASP A 413 -15.61 -0.33 21.55
N LYS A 414 -15.50 0.66 20.66
CA LYS A 414 -16.26 0.74 19.41
C LYS A 414 -15.33 1.03 18.23
N PRO A 415 -14.45 0.07 17.89
CA PRO A 415 -13.42 0.31 16.87
C PRO A 415 -13.97 0.45 15.43
N PHE A 416 -15.26 0.14 15.20
CA PHE A 416 -15.87 0.07 13.86
C PHE A 416 -17.30 0.64 13.76
N ASP A 417 -17.77 1.37 14.76
CA ASP A 417 -19.10 2.00 14.74
C ASP A 417 -19.10 3.35 14.01
#